data_d23e97e0e8a46b0968d71fdcda9f66d3
#
_entry.id   d23e97e0e8a46b0968d71fdcda9f66d3
#
_cell.length_a   1.000
_cell.length_b   1.000
_cell.length_c   1.000
_cell.angle_alpha   90.00
_cell.angle_beta   90.00
_cell.angle_gamma   90.00
#
_symmetry.space_group_name_H-M   'P 1'
#
loop_
_entity.id
_entity.type
_entity.pdbx_description
1 polymer ?
#
loop_
_entity_poly.entity_id
_entity_poly.type
_entity_poly.pdbx_seq_one_letter_code
_entity_poly.pdbx_strand_id
1 'polypeptide(L)'
;MSTIKLSQKVRVSDPCYDNDVWCKTNLSNVYPGEYNVEVDKTDLGDWGNRISRLTVIHKGYVVECADESSWTPHSDIGVDSGQAGIFCESSYRNDELAAGITTPPLDRPFVIPFRNEGDVWYDKMCNFTLAGESWGAYDTGVVTSSGIGDGSYPLDVVYNDTDEIVGIRITYLDDTEDEDEGDCCGVCGGEIEDDGECAYCCD
;
A
#
# COMPACT_ATOMS: atom_id res chain seq x y z
N MET A 1 5.87 15.64 -8.41
CA MET A 1 6.06 14.18 -8.48
C MET A 1 7.16 13.85 -7.50
N SER A 2 6.88 13.05 -6.50
CA SER A 2 7.87 12.63 -5.51
C SER A 2 8.75 11.51 -6.07
N THR A 3 10.01 11.45 -5.62
CA THR A 3 10.94 10.39 -6.01
C THR A 3 11.63 9.81 -4.81
N ILE A 4 11.90 8.50 -4.88
CA ILE A 4 12.66 7.76 -3.87
C ILE A 4 13.81 7.00 -4.54
N LYS A 5 14.79 6.57 -3.76
CA LYS A 5 15.86 5.68 -4.22
C LYS A 5 15.68 4.31 -3.62
N LEU A 6 15.52 3.30 -4.46
CA LEU A 6 15.45 1.92 -4.02
C LEU A 6 16.77 1.19 -4.26
N SER A 7 17.11 0.33 -3.32
CA SER A 7 18.22 -0.63 -3.43
C SER A 7 17.71 -1.95 -3.98
N GLN A 8 18.61 -2.91 -4.21
CA GLN A 8 18.26 -4.24 -4.70
C GLN A 8 17.35 -5.02 -3.72
N LYS A 9 17.39 -4.68 -2.43
CA LYS A 9 16.56 -5.31 -1.41
C LYS A 9 15.53 -4.31 -0.89
N VAL A 10 14.27 -4.65 -1.09
CA VAL A 10 13.12 -3.80 -0.74
C VAL A 10 12.15 -4.60 0.11
N ARG A 11 11.61 -3.96 1.12
CA ARG A 11 10.51 -4.48 1.93
C ARG A 11 9.22 -3.77 1.54
N VAL A 12 8.17 -4.55 1.31
CA VAL A 12 6.79 -4.09 1.17
C VAL A 12 6.01 -4.60 2.38
N SER A 13 5.51 -3.71 3.21
CA SER A 13 4.97 -4.09 4.52
C SER A 13 4.17 -2.96 5.17
N ASP A 14 3.33 -3.31 6.14
CA ASP A 14 2.87 -2.38 7.17
C ASP A 14 4.09 -1.91 7.99
N PRO A 15 4.28 -0.60 8.20
CA PRO A 15 5.40 -0.05 8.95
C PRO A 15 5.36 -0.37 10.46
N CYS A 16 4.21 -0.81 11.00
CA CYS A 16 4.11 -1.22 12.42
C CYS A 16 4.83 -2.54 12.69
N TYR A 17 5.06 -3.37 11.67
CA TYR A 17 5.61 -4.70 11.85
C TYR A 17 7.10 -4.70 12.15
N ASP A 18 7.49 -5.55 13.10
CA ASP A 18 8.89 -5.88 13.34
C ASP A 18 9.50 -6.71 12.19
N ASN A 19 10.81 -6.86 12.22
CA ASN A 19 11.55 -7.53 11.15
C ASN A 19 11.13 -8.99 10.89
N ASP A 20 10.59 -9.69 11.89
CA ASP A 20 10.30 -11.13 11.84
C ASP A 20 8.84 -11.48 11.54
N VAL A 21 7.98 -10.49 11.27
CA VAL A 21 6.56 -10.72 10.94
C VAL A 21 6.42 -11.37 9.57
N TRP A 22 5.50 -12.33 9.43
CA TRP A 22 5.34 -13.17 8.23
C TRP A 22 4.52 -12.51 7.10
N CYS A 23 3.62 -11.57 7.42
CA CYS A 23 2.69 -10.95 6.47
C CYS A 23 3.28 -9.76 5.69
N LYS A 24 4.57 -9.81 5.42
CA LYS A 24 5.35 -8.86 4.62
C LYS A 24 5.92 -9.53 3.39
N THR A 25 6.28 -8.74 2.39
CA THR A 25 7.05 -9.21 1.23
C THR A 25 8.43 -8.58 1.20
N ASN A 26 9.46 -9.41 1.04
CA ASN A 26 10.82 -8.97 0.79
C ASN A 26 11.20 -9.25 -0.66
N LEU A 27 11.41 -8.19 -1.41
CA LEU A 27 11.88 -8.25 -2.80
C LEU A 27 13.40 -8.17 -2.79
N SER A 28 14.09 -9.16 -3.36
CA SER A 28 15.56 -9.25 -3.37
C SER A 28 16.19 -8.96 -4.74
N ASN A 29 15.36 -8.62 -5.75
CA ASN A 29 15.76 -8.49 -7.14
C ASN A 29 15.26 -7.17 -7.73
N VAL A 30 15.23 -6.10 -6.92
CA VAL A 30 14.80 -4.78 -7.38
C VAL A 30 15.96 -4.09 -8.11
N TYR A 31 15.70 -3.54 -9.29
CA TYR A 31 16.70 -2.78 -10.05
C TYR A 31 17.05 -1.49 -9.29
N PRO A 32 18.31 -1.30 -8.86
CA PRO A 32 18.66 -0.16 -8.02
C PRO A 32 18.57 1.16 -8.77
N GLY A 33 18.00 2.20 -8.15
CA GLY A 33 17.96 3.52 -8.79
C GLY A 33 16.88 4.43 -8.22
N GLU A 34 16.56 5.46 -9.02
CA GLU A 34 15.51 6.43 -8.70
C GLU A 34 14.15 5.96 -9.25
N TYR A 35 13.13 6.03 -8.38
CA TYR A 35 11.76 5.65 -8.68
C TYR A 35 10.84 6.86 -8.55
N ASN A 36 9.93 7.03 -9.51
CA ASN A 36 8.79 7.92 -9.40
C ASN A 36 7.76 7.31 -8.46
N VAL A 37 7.16 8.12 -7.61
CA VAL A 37 6.06 7.72 -6.72
C VAL A 37 4.77 8.25 -7.27
N GLU A 38 3.79 7.37 -7.43
CA GLU A 38 2.42 7.66 -7.85
C GLU A 38 1.47 7.14 -6.78
N VAL A 39 0.48 7.97 -6.40
CA VAL A 39 -0.51 7.65 -5.37
C VAL A 39 -1.87 8.04 -5.92
N ASP A 40 -2.69 7.03 -6.17
CA ASP A 40 -4.04 7.21 -6.66
C ASP A 40 -5.02 7.29 -5.49
N LYS A 41 -6.08 8.05 -5.68
CA LYS A 41 -7.16 8.23 -4.71
C LYS A 41 -8.50 8.04 -5.38
N THR A 42 -9.40 7.35 -4.71
CA THR A 42 -10.79 7.13 -5.13
C THR A 42 -11.74 7.79 -4.13
N ASP A 43 -12.77 8.46 -4.64
CA ASP A 43 -13.83 9.04 -3.83
C ASP A 43 -14.85 7.94 -3.49
N LEU A 44 -14.95 7.58 -2.22
CA LEU A 44 -15.89 6.59 -1.72
C LEU A 44 -17.16 7.25 -1.11
N GLY A 45 -17.57 8.39 -1.62
CA GLY A 45 -18.77 9.10 -1.17
C GLY A 45 -18.68 9.52 0.31
N ASP A 46 -19.54 8.97 1.17
CA ASP A 46 -19.57 9.28 2.60
C ASP A 46 -18.28 8.93 3.35
N TRP A 47 -17.46 8.04 2.80
CA TRP A 47 -16.14 7.67 3.34
C TRP A 47 -15.03 8.63 2.93
N GLY A 48 -15.33 9.56 1.99
CA GLY A 48 -14.39 10.54 1.45
C GLY A 48 -13.32 9.93 0.55
N ASN A 49 -12.34 10.75 0.17
CA ASN A 49 -11.23 10.30 -0.66
C ASN A 49 -10.31 9.36 0.11
N ARG A 50 -10.11 8.16 -0.44
CA ARG A 50 -9.21 7.13 0.08
C ARG A 50 -8.10 6.84 -0.91
N ILE A 51 -6.94 6.44 -0.42
CA ILE A 51 -5.87 5.97 -1.30
C ILE A 51 -6.27 4.62 -1.85
N SER A 52 -6.38 4.53 -3.17
CA SER A 52 -6.72 3.29 -3.88
C SER A 52 -5.50 2.50 -4.29
N ARG A 53 -4.37 3.18 -4.57
CA ARG A 53 -3.17 2.51 -5.08
C ARG A 53 -1.90 3.28 -4.72
N LEU A 54 -0.83 2.54 -4.42
CA LEU A 54 0.54 3.05 -4.32
C LEU A 54 1.39 2.37 -5.39
N THR A 55 1.98 3.16 -6.27
CA THR A 55 2.87 2.66 -7.34
C THR A 55 4.23 3.35 -7.27
N VAL A 56 5.30 2.59 -7.43
CA VAL A 56 6.64 3.13 -7.65
C VAL A 56 7.23 2.55 -8.93
N ILE A 57 7.75 3.42 -9.81
CA ILE A 57 8.24 3.06 -11.14
C ILE A 57 9.65 3.61 -11.31
N HIS A 58 10.60 2.74 -11.66
CA HIS A 58 11.97 3.15 -11.96
C HIS A 58 12.00 4.13 -13.13
N LYS A 59 12.72 5.24 -12.99
CA LYS A 59 12.70 6.33 -13.99
C LYS A 59 13.12 5.91 -15.39
N GLY A 60 13.93 4.88 -15.53
CA GLY A 60 14.37 4.34 -16.83
C GLY A 60 13.37 3.39 -17.50
N TYR A 61 12.28 3.01 -16.81
CA TYR A 61 11.34 1.96 -17.26
C TYR A 61 9.87 2.41 -17.22
N VAL A 62 9.61 3.70 -17.34
CA VAL A 62 8.24 4.27 -17.28
C VAL A 62 7.36 3.75 -18.41
N VAL A 63 7.94 3.49 -19.58
CA VAL A 63 7.20 2.99 -20.77
C VAL A 63 6.75 1.54 -20.53
N GLU A 64 7.62 0.69 -20.01
CA GLU A 64 7.35 -0.72 -19.72
C GLU A 64 6.26 -0.87 -18.64
N CYS A 65 6.28 0.02 -17.64
CA CYS A 65 5.29 0.02 -16.56
C CYS A 65 3.95 0.70 -16.93
N ALA A 66 3.88 1.38 -18.08
CA ALA A 66 2.64 2.02 -18.53
C ALA A 66 1.62 1.02 -19.12
N ASP A 67 2.08 -0.19 -19.48
CA ASP A 67 1.19 -1.25 -19.96
C ASP A 67 0.69 -2.09 -18.77
N GLU A 68 -0.62 -2.08 -18.53
CA GLU A 68 -1.23 -2.89 -17.46
C GLU A 68 -0.96 -4.38 -17.60
N SER A 69 -0.78 -4.89 -18.82
CA SER A 69 -0.44 -6.29 -19.05
C SER A 69 0.99 -6.68 -18.58
N SER A 70 1.84 -5.69 -18.31
CA SER A 70 3.19 -5.91 -17.78
C SER A 70 3.21 -6.18 -16.27
N TRP A 71 2.14 -5.83 -15.56
CA TRP A 71 2.03 -6.06 -14.13
C TRP A 71 1.69 -7.53 -13.83
N THR A 72 2.50 -8.13 -12.98
CA THR A 72 2.40 -9.54 -12.62
C THR A 72 2.11 -9.67 -11.14
N PRO A 73 1.06 -10.39 -10.72
CA PRO A 73 0.81 -10.69 -9.32
C PRO A 73 2.03 -11.36 -8.67
N HIS A 74 2.47 -10.84 -7.53
CA HIS A 74 3.63 -11.35 -6.82
C HIS A 74 3.26 -12.03 -5.50
N SER A 75 2.51 -11.35 -4.65
CA SER A 75 2.06 -11.83 -3.34
C SER A 75 1.00 -10.89 -2.77
N ASP A 76 0.51 -11.22 -1.56
CA ASP A 76 -0.25 -10.29 -0.75
C ASP A 76 0.59 -9.79 0.42
N ILE A 77 0.24 -8.61 0.93
CA ILE A 77 0.76 -8.06 2.19
C ILE A 77 -0.38 -7.90 3.20
N GLY A 78 -0.13 -8.23 4.46
CA GLY A 78 -1.07 -7.93 5.55
C GLY A 78 -0.86 -6.52 6.08
N VAL A 79 -1.93 -5.89 6.53
CA VAL A 79 -1.94 -4.56 7.15
C VAL A 79 -2.80 -4.59 8.42
N ASP A 80 -2.23 -4.14 9.54
CA ASP A 80 -2.88 -4.07 10.86
C ASP A 80 -2.92 -2.65 11.44
N SER A 81 -2.21 -1.70 10.83
CA SER A 81 -2.17 -0.30 11.32
C SER A 81 -2.86 0.69 10.39
N GLY A 82 -3.55 0.18 9.36
CA GLY A 82 -4.14 1.03 8.32
C GLY A 82 -3.10 1.74 7.46
N GLN A 83 -1.87 1.22 7.40
CA GLN A 83 -0.76 1.81 6.64
C GLN A 83 0.03 0.72 5.90
N ALA A 84 0.50 1.02 4.71
CA ALA A 84 1.47 0.18 4.02
C ALA A 84 2.50 1.03 3.27
N GLY A 85 3.64 0.43 2.95
CA GLY A 85 4.69 1.16 2.24
C GLY A 85 5.73 0.27 1.59
N ILE A 86 6.60 0.94 0.83
CA ILE A 86 7.70 0.35 0.06
C ILE A 86 8.99 0.99 0.55
N PHE A 87 9.90 0.20 1.09
CA PHE A 87 11.08 0.67 1.81
C PHE A 87 12.35 -0.08 1.40
N CYS A 88 13.49 0.59 1.31
CA CYS A 88 14.76 -0.15 1.32
C CYS A 88 14.89 -0.96 2.62
N GLU A 89 15.26 -2.22 2.52
CA GLU A 89 15.41 -3.09 3.69
C GLU A 89 16.38 -2.52 4.73
N SER A 90 17.45 -1.86 4.29
CA SER A 90 18.46 -1.25 5.17
C SER A 90 17.98 -0.01 5.94
N SER A 91 16.91 0.63 5.50
CA SER A 91 16.34 1.82 6.15
C SER A 91 15.06 1.52 6.92
N TYR A 92 14.50 0.31 6.77
CA TYR A 92 13.29 -0.10 7.47
C TYR A 92 13.54 -0.19 9.00
N ARG A 93 12.71 0.50 9.78
CA ARG A 93 12.79 0.63 11.24
C ARG A 93 14.18 1.06 11.75
N ASN A 94 14.89 1.86 10.97
CA ASN A 94 16.19 2.38 11.35
C ASN A 94 16.06 3.78 11.98
N ASP A 95 16.16 3.84 13.30
CA ASP A 95 15.99 5.07 14.08
C ASP A 95 17.10 6.10 13.84
N GLU A 96 18.31 5.66 13.50
CA GLU A 96 19.42 6.59 13.20
C GLU A 96 19.14 7.36 11.91
N LEU A 97 18.61 6.68 10.89
CA LEU A 97 18.22 7.31 9.63
C LEU A 97 16.94 8.16 9.78
N ALA A 98 16.05 7.78 10.69
CA ALA A 98 14.81 8.49 10.97
C ALA A 98 15.03 9.96 11.40
N ALA A 99 16.16 10.27 12.04
CA ALA A 99 16.50 11.63 12.46
C ALA A 99 16.59 12.61 11.28
N GLY A 100 16.93 12.12 10.07
CA GLY A 100 16.99 12.91 8.82
C GLY A 100 15.65 13.02 8.10
N ILE A 101 14.61 12.29 8.50
CA ILE A 101 13.30 12.32 7.83
C ILE A 101 12.50 13.53 8.31
N THR A 102 12.16 14.41 7.37
CA THR A 102 11.27 15.54 7.63
C THR A 102 9.85 15.15 7.28
N THR A 103 8.93 15.29 8.23
CA THR A 103 7.50 15.00 8.06
C THR A 103 6.67 16.28 8.13
N PRO A 104 5.48 16.31 7.51
CA PRO A 104 4.54 17.40 7.71
C PRO A 104 4.19 17.57 9.19
N PRO A 105 3.87 18.81 9.62
CA PRO A 105 3.36 19.03 10.98
C PRO A 105 1.97 18.38 11.11
N LEU A 106 1.71 17.79 12.28
CA LEU A 106 0.39 17.29 12.64
C LEU A 106 -0.38 18.34 13.44
N ASP A 107 -1.69 18.42 13.23
CA ASP A 107 -2.59 19.25 14.05
C ASP A 107 -2.63 18.79 15.50
N ARG A 108 -2.45 17.49 15.72
CA ARG A 108 -2.32 16.87 17.04
C ARG A 108 -1.08 15.98 17.05
N PRO A 109 -0.16 16.17 18.01
CA PRO A 109 1.01 15.30 18.12
C PRO A 109 0.57 13.83 18.30
N PHE A 110 1.07 12.95 17.46
CA PHE A 110 1.02 11.52 17.69
C PHE A 110 2.24 11.14 18.51
N VAL A 111 2.04 10.41 19.60
CA VAL A 111 3.13 9.99 20.48
C VAL A 111 2.97 8.50 20.77
N ILE A 112 3.95 7.71 20.40
CA ILE A 112 4.08 6.31 20.81
C ILE A 112 4.55 6.29 22.27
N PRO A 113 3.76 5.72 23.20
CA PRO A 113 4.09 5.78 24.65
C PRO A 113 5.28 4.90 25.04
N PHE A 114 5.58 3.86 24.28
CA PHE A 114 6.68 2.93 24.52
C PHE A 114 7.67 3.01 23.37
N ARG A 115 8.98 3.10 23.71
CA ARG A 115 10.02 3.22 22.69
C ARG A 115 10.84 1.97 22.65
N ASN A 116 10.57 1.18 21.61
CA ASN A 116 11.41 0.06 21.19
C ASN A 116 12.32 0.50 20.04
N GLU A 117 13.22 -0.36 19.63
CA GLU A 117 14.02 -0.17 18.42
C GLU A 117 13.07 -0.06 17.19
N GLY A 118 13.27 0.97 16.37
CA GLY A 118 12.44 1.27 15.21
C GLY A 118 11.22 2.16 15.45
N ASP A 119 10.92 2.52 16.72
CA ASP A 119 9.75 3.34 17.04
C ASP A 119 9.90 4.80 16.59
N VAL A 120 11.13 5.34 16.60
CA VAL A 120 11.38 6.71 16.09
C VAL A 120 11.15 6.76 14.59
N TRP A 121 11.54 5.73 13.87
CA TRP A 121 11.25 5.60 12.45
C TRP A 121 9.75 5.42 12.21
N TYR A 122 9.07 4.57 12.98
CA TYR A 122 7.64 4.33 12.87
C TYR A 122 6.83 5.60 13.15
N ASP A 123 7.20 6.43 14.15
CA ASP A 123 6.60 7.75 14.40
C ASP A 123 6.61 8.62 13.13
N LYS A 124 7.68 8.55 12.32
CA LYS A 124 7.76 9.30 11.06
C LYS A 124 6.77 8.79 10.02
N MET A 125 6.58 7.47 9.94
CA MET A 125 5.60 6.86 9.02
C MET A 125 4.19 7.26 9.41
N CYS A 126 3.85 7.21 10.70
CA CYS A 126 2.57 7.68 11.22
C CYS A 126 2.35 9.17 10.92
N ASN A 127 3.37 10.02 11.07
CA ASN A 127 3.25 11.44 10.77
C ASN A 127 2.95 11.70 9.28
N PHE A 128 3.49 10.92 8.35
CA PHE A 128 3.16 11.03 6.93
C PHE A 128 1.71 10.66 6.64
N THR A 129 1.21 9.58 7.23
CA THR A 129 -0.14 9.06 6.92
C THR A 129 -1.25 9.80 7.68
N LEU A 130 -0.94 10.37 8.85
CA LEU A 130 -1.87 11.19 9.62
C LEU A 130 -1.94 12.65 9.15
N ALA A 131 -1.01 13.09 8.29
CA ALA A 131 -1.07 14.40 7.65
C ALA A 131 -2.14 14.43 6.55
N GLY A 132 -2.52 15.63 6.11
CA GLY A 132 -3.65 15.87 5.22
C GLY A 132 -3.66 15.11 3.89
N GLU A 133 -2.50 14.71 3.36
CA GLU A 133 -2.41 13.93 2.12
C GLU A 133 -2.54 12.41 2.35
N SER A 134 -2.44 11.94 3.59
CA SER A 134 -2.48 10.53 3.99
C SER A 134 -1.37 9.66 3.40
N TRP A 135 -0.28 10.28 2.97
CA TRP A 135 0.92 9.61 2.48
C TRP A 135 2.16 10.52 2.55
N GLY A 136 3.33 9.90 2.44
CA GLY A 136 4.58 10.65 2.31
C GLY A 136 5.74 9.78 1.85
N ALA A 137 6.75 10.44 1.29
CA ALA A 137 7.96 9.82 0.79
C ALA A 137 9.20 10.49 1.41
N TYR A 138 10.22 9.70 1.59
CA TYR A 138 11.55 10.14 1.99
C TYR A 138 12.60 9.46 1.11
N ASP A 139 13.88 9.73 1.28
CA ASP A 139 14.93 9.32 0.34
C ASP A 139 14.88 7.83 -0.06
N THR A 140 14.56 6.94 0.87
CA THR A 140 14.63 5.47 0.68
C THR A 140 13.31 4.73 0.91
N GLY A 141 12.19 5.43 0.87
CA GLY A 141 10.90 4.78 1.05
C GLY A 141 9.70 5.71 0.91
N VAL A 142 8.54 5.10 0.82
CA VAL A 142 7.24 5.74 0.76
C VAL A 142 6.25 4.96 1.62
N VAL A 143 5.32 5.67 2.27
CA VAL A 143 4.24 5.11 3.07
C VAL A 143 2.92 5.79 2.72
N THR A 144 1.83 5.04 2.74
CA THR A 144 0.46 5.55 2.53
C THR A 144 -0.48 4.97 3.59
N SER A 145 -1.63 5.61 3.82
CA SER A 145 -2.77 4.90 4.39
C SER A 145 -3.27 3.83 3.40
N SER A 146 -3.85 2.75 3.91
CA SER A 146 -4.27 1.58 3.14
C SER A 146 -5.79 1.58 2.89
N GLY A 147 -6.27 2.36 1.92
CA GLY A 147 -7.68 2.34 1.51
C GLY A 147 -8.64 2.53 2.68
N ILE A 148 -9.35 1.47 3.04
CA ILE A 148 -10.32 1.45 4.16
C ILE A 148 -9.74 0.93 5.48
N GLY A 149 -8.46 0.58 5.55
CA GLY A 149 -7.78 0.23 6.81
C GLY A 149 -7.07 -1.12 6.78
N ASP A 150 -7.29 -1.94 7.81
CA ASP A 150 -6.64 -3.24 7.97
C ASP A 150 -7.15 -4.25 6.93
N GLY A 151 -6.27 -5.14 6.49
CA GLY A 151 -6.64 -6.14 5.48
C GLY A 151 -5.45 -6.83 4.82
N SER A 152 -5.77 -7.60 3.77
CA SER A 152 -4.78 -8.20 2.87
C SER A 152 -4.87 -7.51 1.52
N TYR A 153 -3.73 -7.06 0.99
CA TYR A 153 -3.67 -6.26 -0.22
C TYR A 153 -2.72 -6.85 -1.25
N PRO A 154 -3.15 -6.98 -2.52
CA PRO A 154 -2.32 -7.52 -3.58
C PRO A 154 -1.11 -6.62 -3.88
N LEU A 155 0.00 -7.28 -4.11
CA LEU A 155 1.26 -6.71 -4.55
C LEU A 155 1.60 -7.21 -5.95
N ASP A 156 1.68 -6.30 -6.90
CA ASP A 156 2.10 -6.57 -8.26
C ASP A 156 3.48 -5.98 -8.54
N VAL A 157 4.18 -6.58 -9.49
CA VAL A 157 5.50 -6.12 -9.94
C VAL A 157 5.62 -6.13 -11.46
N VAL A 158 6.52 -5.30 -11.98
CA VAL A 158 6.96 -5.33 -13.39
C VAL A 158 8.43 -5.71 -13.42
N TYR A 159 8.78 -6.64 -14.31
CA TYR A 159 10.15 -7.07 -14.55
C TYR A 159 10.72 -6.45 -15.83
N ASN A 160 12.02 -6.16 -15.84
CA ASN A 160 12.76 -5.83 -17.06
C ASN A 160 13.23 -7.09 -17.80
N ASP A 161 13.93 -6.92 -18.93
CA ASP A 161 14.46 -8.01 -19.76
C ASP A 161 15.52 -8.89 -19.05
N THR A 162 16.02 -8.47 -17.90
CA THR A 162 17.00 -9.18 -17.06
C THR A 162 16.39 -9.74 -15.78
N ASP A 163 15.06 -9.87 -15.74
CA ASP A 163 14.28 -10.39 -14.61
C ASP A 163 14.44 -9.56 -13.30
N GLU A 164 14.81 -8.28 -13.39
CA GLU A 164 14.86 -7.40 -12.23
C GLU A 164 13.57 -6.58 -12.12
N ILE A 165 13.10 -6.36 -10.91
CA ILE A 165 11.87 -5.61 -10.63
C ILE A 165 12.11 -4.11 -10.85
N VAL A 166 11.33 -3.51 -11.74
CA VAL A 166 11.40 -2.10 -12.12
C VAL A 166 10.11 -1.31 -11.81
N GLY A 167 9.04 -2.00 -11.48
CA GLY A 167 7.78 -1.45 -10.98
C GLY A 167 7.26 -2.25 -9.79
N ILE A 168 6.71 -1.58 -8.77
CA ILE A 168 6.10 -2.18 -7.59
C ILE A 168 4.80 -1.46 -7.32
N ARG A 169 3.70 -2.21 -7.14
CA ARG A 169 2.35 -1.66 -6.94
C ARG A 169 1.62 -2.39 -5.82
N ILE A 170 1.04 -1.63 -4.90
CA ILE A 170 0.08 -2.12 -3.91
C ILE A 170 -1.28 -1.57 -4.30
N THR A 171 -2.28 -2.43 -4.45
CA THR A 171 -3.67 -2.03 -4.71
C THR A 171 -4.48 -2.19 -3.44
N TYR A 172 -5.07 -1.09 -2.95
CA TYR A 172 -5.92 -1.08 -1.75
C TYR A 172 -7.40 -1.14 -2.08
N LEU A 173 -7.79 -0.58 -3.23
CA LEU A 173 -9.16 -0.55 -3.71
C LEU A 173 -9.11 -0.89 -5.20
N ASP A 174 -9.86 -1.89 -5.60
CA ASP A 174 -10.05 -2.18 -7.01
C ASP A 174 -10.97 -1.13 -7.63
N ASP A 175 -10.58 -0.62 -8.80
CA ASP A 175 -11.44 0.23 -9.62
C ASP A 175 -12.52 -0.59 -10.37
N THR A 176 -12.70 -1.86 -10.06
CA THR A 176 -13.83 -2.63 -10.54
C THR A 176 -15.07 -1.99 -9.95
N GLU A 177 -15.84 -1.32 -10.81
CA GLU A 177 -17.24 -1.00 -10.53
C GLU A 177 -17.81 -2.26 -9.86
N ASP A 178 -18.41 -2.11 -8.68
CA ASP A 178 -19.21 -3.16 -8.08
C ASP A 178 -20.15 -3.66 -9.19
N GLU A 179 -19.76 -4.73 -9.90
CA GLU A 179 -20.74 -5.58 -10.56
C GLU A 179 -21.61 -5.99 -9.39
N ASP A 180 -22.82 -5.40 -9.32
CA ASP A 180 -23.82 -5.70 -8.33
C ASP A 180 -23.66 -7.16 -7.89
N GLU A 181 -23.09 -7.37 -6.69
CA GLU A 181 -23.34 -8.61 -5.97
C GLU A 181 -24.85 -8.61 -5.79
N GLY A 182 -25.54 -9.27 -6.72
CA GLY A 182 -26.98 -9.35 -6.75
C GLY A 182 -27.45 -9.61 -5.33
N ASP A 183 -28.39 -8.78 -4.85
CA ASP A 183 -28.90 -8.82 -3.49
C ASP A 183 -29.05 -10.27 -3.02
N CYS A 184 -28.13 -10.73 -2.17
CA CYS A 184 -28.20 -12.09 -1.63
C CYS A 184 -29.17 -12.12 -0.47
N CYS A 185 -30.07 -13.09 -0.47
CA CYS A 185 -30.99 -13.32 0.64
C CYS A 185 -30.22 -13.54 1.95
N GLY A 186 -30.41 -12.68 2.93
CA GLY A 186 -29.73 -12.74 4.24
C GLY A 186 -30.01 -14.03 5.06
N VAL A 187 -30.89 -14.90 4.59
CA VAL A 187 -31.24 -16.17 5.27
C VAL A 187 -30.56 -17.38 4.65
N CYS A 188 -30.50 -17.47 3.32
CA CYS A 188 -29.93 -18.65 2.64
C CYS A 188 -28.75 -18.34 1.71
N GLY A 189 -28.42 -17.05 1.46
CA GLY A 189 -27.38 -16.64 0.53
C GLY A 189 -27.75 -16.85 -0.96
N GLY A 190 -29.03 -17.10 -1.27
CA GLY A 190 -29.52 -17.25 -2.65
C GLY A 190 -29.78 -15.90 -3.30
N GLU A 191 -29.81 -15.88 -4.65
CA GLU A 191 -30.12 -14.69 -5.43
C GLU A 191 -31.55 -14.19 -5.14
N ILE A 192 -31.71 -12.86 -5.08
CA ILE A 192 -33.02 -12.18 -4.99
C ILE A 192 -33.46 -11.81 -6.41
N GLU A 193 -34.67 -12.18 -6.79
CA GLU A 193 -35.26 -11.86 -8.08
C GLU A 193 -35.70 -10.38 -8.15
N ASP A 194 -35.97 -9.86 -9.34
CA ASP A 194 -36.36 -8.46 -9.62
C ASP A 194 -37.60 -7.97 -8.81
N ASP A 195 -38.38 -8.86 -8.25
CA ASP A 195 -39.54 -8.58 -7.39
C ASP A 195 -39.19 -8.52 -5.88
N GLY A 196 -37.92 -8.74 -5.52
CA GLY A 196 -37.44 -8.71 -4.14
C GLY A 196 -37.67 -10.01 -3.38
N GLU A 197 -38.10 -11.11 -4.04
CA GLU A 197 -38.30 -12.43 -3.45
C GLU A 197 -37.09 -13.34 -3.70
N CYS A 198 -36.69 -14.11 -2.69
CA CYS A 198 -35.62 -15.07 -2.83
C CYS A 198 -36.11 -16.36 -3.49
N ALA A 199 -35.48 -16.74 -4.59
CA ALA A 199 -35.83 -17.96 -5.35
C ALA A 199 -35.78 -19.26 -4.54
N TYR A 200 -35.23 -19.28 -3.34
CA TYR A 200 -34.99 -20.48 -2.53
C TYR A 200 -35.71 -20.50 -1.17
N CYS A 201 -36.20 -19.36 -0.66
CA CYS A 201 -36.82 -19.31 0.67
C CYS A 201 -38.29 -18.87 0.68
N CYS A 202 -38.86 -18.48 -0.44
CA CYS A 202 -40.23 -17.98 -0.54
C CYS A 202 -41.16 -19.05 -1.17
N ASP A 203 -41.34 -20.19 -0.47
CA ASP A 203 -42.42 -21.16 -0.72
C ASP A 203 -43.45 -21.16 0.43
#